data_621d91a86156e6e99ba3a2898637181d
#
_entry.id   621d91a86156e6e99ba3a2898637181d
#
_cell.length_a   1.000
_cell.length_b   1.000
_cell.length_c   1.000
_cell.angle_alpha   90.00
_cell.angle_beta   90.00
_cell.angle_gamma   90.00
#
_symmetry.space_group_name_H-M   'P 1'
#
loop_
_entity.id
_entity.type
_entity.pdbx_description
1 polymer ?
#
loop_
_entity_poly.entity_id
_entity_poly.type
_entity_poly.pdbx_seq_one_letter_code
_entity_poly.pdbx_strand_id
1 'polypeptide(L)'
;IASMFDEPEATATLSTLDEVHIEYAPDAEAAALLLAGWLMGRLQLGASSDELELAAHEGRPASLDFALRAEDKAGQGRKVALRLIRGTTELAPVGIHRVTLRSGDSSFTAHGTCSGGTPCIELRSPLAPPRVQPVQGRRDSELLVAAMGIGGRDPLMYEALRHGARLARGAGRHLRPQG
;
A
#
# COMPACT_ATOMS: atom_id res chain seq x y z
N ILE A 1 5.64 -6.10 6.31
CA ILE A 1 5.78 -6.31 4.83
C ILE A 1 7.26 -6.38 4.48
N ALA A 2 8.12 -5.46 4.93
CA ALA A 2 9.55 -5.45 4.59
C ALA A 2 10.22 -6.81 4.87
N SER A 3 9.92 -7.43 6.01
CA SER A 3 10.50 -8.74 6.39
C SER A 3 10.12 -9.91 5.46
N MET A 4 9.17 -9.74 4.54
CA MET A 4 8.85 -10.73 3.50
C MET A 4 9.90 -10.74 2.38
N PHE A 5 10.73 -9.70 2.31
CA PHE A 5 11.70 -9.50 1.25
C PHE A 5 13.16 -9.51 1.78
N ASP A 6 13.38 -10.09 2.95
CA ASP A 6 14.72 -10.25 3.51
C ASP A 6 15.55 -11.31 2.73
N GLU A 7 14.88 -12.20 1.99
CA GLU A 7 15.52 -13.20 1.14
C GLU A 7 15.80 -12.62 -0.27
N PRO A 8 16.97 -12.92 -0.88
CA PRO A 8 17.35 -12.39 -2.19
C PRO A 8 16.34 -12.71 -3.31
N GLU A 9 15.74 -13.91 -3.27
CA GLU A 9 14.75 -14.35 -4.25
C GLU A 9 13.46 -13.54 -4.16
N ALA A 10 13.01 -13.24 -2.93
CA ALA A 10 11.85 -12.38 -2.72
C ALA A 10 12.13 -10.95 -3.18
N THR A 11 13.35 -10.44 -2.89
CA THR A 11 13.78 -9.11 -3.36
C THR A 11 13.81 -9.03 -4.89
N ALA A 12 14.26 -10.11 -5.57
CA ALA A 12 14.26 -10.14 -7.03
C ALA A 12 12.84 -10.02 -7.62
N THR A 13 11.83 -10.59 -6.95
CA THR A 13 10.43 -10.50 -7.37
C THR A 13 9.89 -9.06 -7.34
N LEU A 14 10.40 -8.20 -6.47
CA LEU A 14 10.01 -6.79 -6.46
C LEU A 14 10.38 -6.05 -7.75
N SER A 15 11.43 -6.49 -8.44
CA SER A 15 11.85 -5.90 -9.71
C SER A 15 10.89 -6.20 -10.86
N THR A 16 10.04 -7.22 -10.72
CA THR A 16 9.03 -7.66 -11.70
C THR A 16 7.60 -7.43 -11.23
N LEU A 17 7.41 -6.66 -10.14
CA LEU A 17 6.10 -6.34 -9.58
C LEU A 17 5.20 -5.69 -10.63
N ASP A 18 4.00 -6.22 -10.81
CA ASP A 18 3.01 -5.75 -11.78
C ASP A 18 1.73 -5.19 -11.12
N GLU A 19 1.46 -5.58 -9.87
CA GLU A 19 0.25 -5.15 -9.18
C GLU A 19 0.46 -4.96 -7.67
N VAL A 20 -0.16 -3.88 -7.13
CA VAL A 20 -0.22 -3.56 -5.70
C VAL A 20 -1.67 -3.36 -5.31
N HIS A 21 -2.19 -4.16 -4.38
CA HIS A 21 -3.53 -3.99 -3.82
C HIS A 21 -3.44 -3.61 -2.35
N ILE A 22 -4.24 -2.63 -1.93
CA ILE A 22 -4.40 -2.21 -0.54
C ILE A 22 -5.90 -2.20 -0.23
N GLU A 23 -6.33 -3.10 0.64
CA GLU A 23 -7.69 -3.13 1.17
C GLU A 23 -7.72 -2.40 2.51
N TYR A 24 -8.69 -1.49 2.69
CA TYR A 24 -8.73 -0.62 3.87
C TYR A 24 -10.16 -0.41 4.38
N ALA A 25 -10.29 -0.10 5.68
CA ALA A 25 -11.56 0.25 6.32
C ALA A 25 -12.11 1.57 5.75
N PRO A 26 -13.45 1.78 5.76
CA PRO A 26 -14.07 2.98 5.18
C PRO A 26 -13.54 4.32 5.69
N ASP A 27 -13.01 4.36 6.90
CA ASP A 27 -12.45 5.53 7.58
C ASP A 27 -10.91 5.65 7.47
N ALA A 28 -10.26 4.66 6.83
CA ALA A 28 -8.80 4.56 6.73
C ALA A 28 -8.22 4.96 5.38
N GLU A 29 -8.94 5.73 4.56
CA GLU A 29 -8.48 6.15 3.22
C GLU A 29 -7.15 6.92 3.28
N ALA A 30 -7.01 7.83 4.23
CA ALA A 30 -5.77 8.58 4.41
C ALA A 30 -4.58 7.66 4.75
N ALA A 31 -4.79 6.62 5.56
CA ALA A 31 -3.77 5.63 5.88
C ALA A 31 -3.42 4.78 4.65
N ALA A 32 -4.40 4.42 3.83
CA ALA A 32 -4.19 3.68 2.59
C ALA A 32 -3.38 4.50 1.57
N LEU A 33 -3.71 5.78 1.39
CA LEU A 33 -2.96 6.70 0.54
C LEU A 33 -1.52 6.91 1.02
N LEU A 34 -1.32 7.02 2.34
CA LEU A 34 0.02 7.16 2.92
C LEU A 34 0.85 5.90 2.72
N LEU A 35 0.27 4.72 2.94
CA LEU A 35 0.93 3.44 2.71
C LEU A 35 1.26 3.24 1.22
N ALA A 36 0.33 3.58 0.33
CA ALA A 36 0.57 3.57 -1.10
C ALA A 36 1.73 4.50 -1.48
N GLY A 37 1.75 5.72 -0.96
CA GLY A 37 2.83 6.67 -1.17
C GLY A 37 4.19 6.17 -0.65
N TRP A 38 4.20 5.49 0.49
CA TRP A 38 5.40 4.85 1.03
C TRP A 38 5.89 3.71 0.12
N LEU A 39 4.98 2.85 -0.35
CA LEU A 39 5.32 1.78 -1.29
C LEU A 39 5.86 2.36 -2.60
N MET A 40 5.24 3.43 -3.13
CA MET A 40 5.73 4.09 -4.34
C MET A 40 7.17 4.56 -4.18
N GLY A 41 7.50 5.23 -3.08
CA GLY A 41 8.87 5.68 -2.81
C GLY A 41 9.85 4.51 -2.68
N ARG A 42 9.48 3.49 -1.89
CA ARG A 42 10.36 2.32 -1.64
C ARG A 42 10.59 1.44 -2.87
N LEU A 43 9.59 1.30 -3.72
CA LEU A 43 9.63 0.49 -4.94
C LEU A 43 9.99 1.31 -6.19
N GLN A 44 10.32 2.59 -5.99
CA GLN A 44 10.65 3.53 -7.07
C GLN A 44 9.58 3.58 -8.16
N LEU A 45 8.31 3.49 -7.74
CA LEU A 45 7.18 3.60 -8.65
C LEU A 45 6.93 5.08 -8.95
N GLY A 46 7.41 5.55 -10.08
CA GLY A 46 7.13 6.89 -10.58
C GLY A 46 5.67 6.99 -11.03
N ALA A 47 4.92 7.98 -10.50
CA ALA A 47 3.75 8.43 -11.23
C ALA A 47 4.27 9.27 -12.40
N SER A 48 4.14 8.82 -13.63
CA SER A 48 4.24 9.76 -14.75
C SER A 48 3.14 10.80 -14.54
N SER A 49 3.48 12.06 -14.66
CA SER A 49 2.60 13.19 -14.31
C SER A 49 1.30 13.24 -15.11
N ASP A 50 1.18 12.45 -16.16
CA ASP A 50 0.10 12.54 -17.14
C ASP A 50 -0.82 11.32 -17.18
N GLU A 51 -0.55 10.24 -16.46
CA GLU A 51 -1.34 9.00 -16.52
C GLU A 51 -1.73 8.46 -15.14
N LEU A 52 -2.37 9.28 -14.33
CA LEU A 52 -3.25 8.77 -13.27
C LEU A 52 -4.59 8.44 -13.93
N GLU A 53 -4.65 7.34 -14.70
CA GLU A 53 -5.92 6.79 -15.16
C GLU A 53 -6.65 6.21 -13.97
N LEU A 54 -7.61 6.97 -13.44
CA LEU A 54 -8.63 6.44 -12.55
C LEU A 54 -9.66 5.69 -13.41
N ALA A 55 -9.57 4.38 -13.38
CA ALA A 55 -10.64 3.54 -13.87
C ALA A 55 -11.74 3.49 -12.80
N ALA A 56 -12.73 4.38 -12.90
CA ALA A 56 -13.97 4.24 -12.16
C ALA A 56 -14.71 3.02 -12.75
N HIS A 57 -14.68 1.89 -12.05
CA HIS A 57 -15.45 0.72 -12.41
C HIS A 57 -16.85 0.86 -11.80
N GLU A 58 -17.85 1.12 -12.64
CA GLU A 58 -19.25 1.05 -12.26
C GLU A 58 -19.57 -0.35 -11.68
N GLY A 59 -20.11 -0.39 -10.47
CA GLY A 59 -20.65 -1.62 -9.84
C GLY A 59 -19.71 -2.41 -8.95
N ARG A 60 -18.47 -1.94 -8.67
CA ARG A 60 -17.60 -2.52 -7.61
C ARG A 60 -17.58 -1.62 -6.38
N PRO A 61 -17.30 -2.20 -5.17
CA PRO A 61 -17.02 -1.40 -3.99
C PRO A 61 -15.95 -0.38 -4.36
N ALA A 62 -16.13 0.87 -3.91
CA ALA A 62 -15.34 2.02 -4.35
C ALA A 62 -13.85 1.71 -4.32
N SER A 63 -13.27 1.46 -5.49
CA SER A 63 -11.83 1.25 -5.66
C SER A 63 -11.24 2.44 -6.40
N LEU A 64 -10.04 2.83 -5.99
CA LEU A 64 -9.22 3.80 -6.70
C LEU A 64 -8.11 3.02 -7.39
N ASP A 65 -8.13 3.00 -8.72
CA ASP A 65 -7.16 2.29 -9.53
C ASP A 65 -6.22 3.30 -10.20
N PHE A 66 -4.90 3.11 -10.02
CA PHE A 66 -3.86 3.97 -10.57
C PHE A 66 -2.90 3.14 -11.41
N ALA A 67 -2.55 3.64 -12.59
CA ALA A 67 -1.46 3.11 -13.39
C ALA A 67 -0.16 3.86 -13.03
N LEU A 68 0.83 3.12 -12.54
CA LEU A 68 2.14 3.64 -12.18
C LEU A 68 3.17 3.14 -13.19
N ARG A 69 4.27 3.88 -13.34
CA ARG A 69 5.44 3.43 -14.10
C ARG A 69 6.58 3.12 -13.14
N ALA A 70 7.23 1.99 -13.37
CA ALA A 70 8.50 1.66 -12.75
C ALA A 70 9.55 1.54 -13.85
N GLU A 71 10.75 1.97 -13.57
CA GLU A 71 11.91 1.70 -14.42
C GLU A 71 12.65 0.49 -13.87
N ASP A 72 12.94 -0.48 -14.73
CA ASP A 72 13.82 -1.59 -14.38
C ASP A 72 15.30 -1.13 -14.41
N LYS A 73 16.21 -2.02 -13.99
CA LYS A 73 17.65 -1.74 -14.00
C LYS A 73 18.22 -1.50 -15.41
N ALA A 74 17.49 -1.87 -16.44
CA ALA A 74 17.86 -1.67 -17.85
C ALA A 74 17.23 -0.39 -18.43
N GLY A 75 16.49 0.40 -17.62
CA GLY A 75 15.81 1.61 -18.06
C GLY A 75 14.53 1.32 -18.87
N GLN A 76 14.06 0.08 -18.88
CA GLN A 76 12.80 -0.26 -19.53
C GLN A 76 11.64 0.07 -18.57
N GLY A 77 10.73 0.92 -19.05
CA GLY A 77 9.52 1.28 -18.31
C GLY A 77 8.52 0.13 -18.30
N ARG A 78 8.05 -0.26 -17.12
CA ARG A 78 6.95 -1.20 -16.94
C ARG A 78 5.76 -0.52 -16.28
N LYS A 79 4.57 -1.03 -16.54
CA LYS A 79 3.35 -0.57 -15.87
C LYS A 79 3.13 -1.40 -14.59
N VAL A 80 2.77 -0.72 -13.50
CA VAL A 80 2.37 -1.34 -12.23
C VAL A 80 0.99 -0.81 -11.88
N ALA A 81 0.03 -1.71 -11.70
CA ALA A 81 -1.31 -1.34 -11.25
C ALA A 81 -1.30 -1.16 -9.72
N LEU A 82 -1.69 0.02 -9.23
CA LEU A 82 -1.95 0.24 -7.82
C LEU A 82 -3.46 0.37 -7.63
N ARG A 83 -4.02 -0.50 -6.78
CA ARG A 83 -5.45 -0.54 -6.49
C ARG A 83 -5.70 -0.35 -5.00
N LEU A 84 -6.47 0.68 -4.64
CA LEU A 84 -6.95 0.92 -3.29
C LEU A 84 -8.41 0.50 -3.22
N ILE A 85 -8.73 -0.48 -2.38
CA ILE A 85 -10.05 -1.09 -2.30
C ILE A 85 -10.64 -0.78 -0.93
N ARG A 86 -11.74 -0.05 -0.92
CA ARG A 86 -12.51 0.23 0.29
C ARG A 86 -13.30 -1.02 0.68
N GLY A 87 -12.94 -1.64 1.79
CA GLY A 87 -13.63 -2.80 2.35
C GLY A 87 -14.97 -2.44 2.98
N THR A 88 -15.76 -3.48 3.24
CA THR A 88 -16.98 -3.36 4.05
C THR A 88 -16.62 -3.36 5.53
N THR A 89 -17.47 -2.76 6.37
CA THR A 89 -17.31 -2.68 7.84
C THR A 89 -17.24 -4.04 8.53
N GLU A 90 -17.61 -5.13 7.85
CA GLU A 90 -17.64 -6.49 8.41
C GLU A 90 -16.26 -7.15 8.51
N LEU A 91 -15.26 -6.71 7.74
CA LEU A 91 -13.97 -7.40 7.64
C LEU A 91 -12.98 -7.04 8.76
N ALA A 92 -12.95 -5.81 9.19
CA ALA A 92 -12.28 -5.32 10.40
C ALA A 92 -12.66 -3.84 10.60
N PRO A 93 -12.88 -3.40 11.83
CA PRO A 93 -13.43 -2.07 12.07
C PRO A 93 -12.48 -0.92 11.74
N VAL A 94 -11.15 -1.14 11.73
CA VAL A 94 -10.18 -0.01 11.66
C VAL A 94 -8.94 -0.37 10.85
N GLY A 95 -8.47 0.56 10.01
CA GLY A 95 -7.13 0.55 9.43
C GLY A 95 -7.00 -0.17 8.08
N ILE A 96 -5.82 -0.70 7.84
CA ILE A 96 -5.48 -1.44 6.62
C ILE A 96 -5.75 -2.93 6.88
N HIS A 97 -6.60 -3.53 6.04
CA HIS A 97 -6.99 -4.93 6.17
C HIS A 97 -6.00 -5.88 5.50
N ARG A 98 -5.62 -5.54 4.27
CA ARG A 98 -4.74 -6.39 3.48
C ARG A 98 -3.87 -5.56 2.55
N VAL A 99 -2.65 -6.02 2.37
CA VAL A 99 -1.76 -5.55 1.30
C VAL A 99 -1.31 -6.75 0.50
N THR A 100 -1.48 -6.70 -0.81
CA THR A 100 -1.05 -7.75 -1.73
C THR A 100 -0.12 -7.15 -2.77
N LEU A 101 1.04 -7.77 -2.95
CA LEU A 101 2.01 -7.44 -3.99
C LEU A 101 2.08 -8.64 -4.94
N ARG A 102 1.87 -8.41 -6.24
CA ARG A 102 1.89 -9.47 -7.26
C ARG A 102 2.97 -9.24 -8.28
N SER A 103 3.56 -10.33 -8.72
CA SER A 103 4.54 -10.39 -9.81
C SER A 103 4.32 -11.67 -10.58
N GLY A 104 3.65 -11.60 -11.72
CA GLY A 104 3.18 -12.77 -12.46
C GLY A 104 2.31 -13.67 -11.58
N ASP A 105 2.69 -14.94 -11.45
CA ASP A 105 1.98 -15.93 -10.63
C ASP A 105 2.34 -15.85 -9.13
N SER A 106 3.33 -15.06 -8.76
CA SER A 106 3.77 -14.91 -7.37
C SER A 106 2.95 -13.83 -6.64
N SER A 107 2.53 -14.14 -5.41
CA SER A 107 1.76 -13.20 -4.57
C SER A 107 2.29 -13.17 -3.15
N PHE A 108 2.58 -11.96 -2.67
CA PHE A 108 2.98 -11.67 -1.29
C PHE A 108 1.83 -10.93 -0.62
N THR A 109 1.35 -11.44 0.51
CA THR A 109 0.20 -10.85 1.20
C THR A 109 0.52 -10.61 2.66
N ALA A 110 0.20 -9.41 3.14
CA ALA A 110 0.11 -9.08 4.56
C ALA A 110 -1.36 -8.84 4.90
N HIS A 111 -1.91 -9.61 5.81
CA HIS A 111 -3.31 -9.57 6.19
C HIS A 111 -3.47 -9.37 7.69
N GLY A 112 -4.25 -8.35 8.08
CA GLY A 112 -4.64 -8.12 9.47
C GLY A 112 -5.57 -9.24 9.95
N THR A 113 -5.26 -9.85 11.09
CA THR A 113 -6.03 -10.92 11.71
C THR A 113 -6.01 -10.81 13.23
N CYS A 114 -6.77 -11.63 13.93
CA CYS A 114 -6.74 -11.72 15.38
C CYS A 114 -6.48 -13.16 15.81
N SER A 115 -5.57 -13.34 16.75
CA SER A 115 -5.30 -14.64 17.35
C SER A 115 -5.48 -14.53 18.87
N GLY A 116 -6.46 -15.26 19.43
CA GLY A 116 -6.76 -15.21 20.86
C GLY A 116 -7.09 -13.80 21.38
N GLY A 117 -7.74 -12.94 20.58
CA GLY A 117 -8.05 -11.54 20.94
C GLY A 117 -6.89 -10.56 20.75
N THR A 118 -5.70 -11.02 20.35
CA THR A 118 -4.56 -10.17 20.08
C THR A 118 -4.52 -9.82 18.59
N PRO A 119 -4.39 -8.53 18.20
CA PRO A 119 -4.19 -8.14 16.81
C PRO A 119 -2.90 -8.73 16.26
N CYS A 120 -2.98 -9.35 15.10
CA CYS A 120 -1.85 -9.98 14.42
C CYS A 120 -1.81 -9.57 12.95
N ILE A 121 -0.64 -9.73 12.34
CA ILE A 121 -0.49 -9.70 10.89
C ILE A 121 -0.06 -11.08 10.44
N GLU A 122 -0.83 -11.67 9.53
CA GLU A 122 -0.44 -12.88 8.81
C GLU A 122 0.31 -12.47 7.54
N LEU A 123 1.52 -12.98 7.40
CA LEU A 123 2.36 -12.80 6.21
C LEU A 123 2.38 -14.10 5.41
N ARG A 124 2.04 -14.00 4.13
CA ARG A 124 2.06 -15.12 3.17
C ARG A 124 2.99 -14.78 2.01
N SER A 125 3.85 -15.71 1.68
CA SER A 125 4.81 -15.64 0.58
C SER A 125 4.79 -16.96 -0.17
N PRO A 126 5.01 -17.00 -1.49
CA PRO A 126 5.18 -18.26 -2.23
C PRO A 126 6.48 -18.98 -1.87
N LEU A 127 7.44 -18.29 -1.25
CA LEU A 127 8.79 -18.80 -0.95
C LEU A 127 8.93 -19.35 0.47
N ALA A 128 7.96 -19.09 1.37
CA ALA A 128 8.03 -19.47 2.77
C ALA A 128 6.64 -19.83 3.34
N PRO A 129 6.56 -20.68 4.37
CA PRO A 129 5.31 -20.95 5.05
C PRO A 129 4.72 -19.67 5.67
N PRO A 130 3.38 -19.60 5.81
CA PRO A 130 2.73 -18.45 6.45
C PRO A 130 3.28 -18.17 7.84
N ARG A 131 3.48 -16.90 8.16
CA ARG A 131 3.96 -16.43 9.47
C ARG A 131 2.92 -15.49 10.09
N VAL A 132 2.62 -15.70 11.34
CA VAL A 132 1.74 -14.81 12.12
C VAL A 132 2.59 -14.05 13.12
N GLN A 133 2.49 -12.73 13.10
CA GLN A 133 3.22 -11.83 13.99
C GLN A 133 2.23 -10.99 14.80
N PRO A 134 2.35 -10.94 16.13
CA PRO A 134 1.53 -10.04 16.93
C PRO A 134 1.85 -8.58 16.59
N VAL A 135 0.81 -7.78 16.47
CA VAL A 135 0.94 -6.33 16.32
C VAL A 135 1.05 -5.74 17.71
N GLN A 136 2.20 -5.20 18.06
CA GLN A 136 2.31 -4.38 19.26
C GLN A 136 1.55 -3.08 19.01
N GLY A 137 0.32 -3.00 19.53
CA GLY A 137 -0.46 -1.77 19.50
C GLY A 137 0.27 -0.71 20.32
N ARG A 138 0.91 0.24 19.66
CA ARG A 138 1.33 1.48 20.32
C ARG A 138 0.10 2.35 20.46
N ARG A 139 -0.08 2.95 21.65
CA ARG A 139 -1.13 3.95 21.83
C ARG A 139 -0.84 5.15 20.95
N ASP A 140 -1.87 5.82 20.47
CA ASP A 140 -1.71 7.01 19.61
C ASP A 140 -0.79 8.06 20.26
N SER A 141 -0.84 8.19 21.59
CA SER A 141 0.06 9.05 22.37
C SER A 141 1.54 8.63 22.26
N GLU A 142 1.84 7.32 22.21
CA GLU A 142 3.21 6.82 22.07
C GLU A 142 3.72 7.03 20.64
N LEU A 143 2.83 6.89 19.64
CA LEU A 143 3.15 7.19 18.25
C LEU A 143 3.41 8.69 18.07
N LEU A 144 2.60 9.55 18.72
CA LEU A 144 2.79 10.99 18.69
C LEU A 144 4.12 11.40 19.33
N VAL A 145 4.44 10.86 20.52
CA VAL A 145 5.71 11.12 21.20
C VAL A 145 6.90 10.64 20.37
N ALA A 146 6.80 9.46 19.75
CA ALA A 146 7.83 8.95 18.86
C ALA A 146 8.01 9.86 17.62
N ALA A 147 6.92 10.32 17.02
CA ALA A 147 6.94 11.25 15.88
C ALA A 147 7.54 12.62 16.26
N MET A 148 7.22 13.14 17.45
CA MET A 148 7.80 14.39 17.97
C MET A 148 9.27 14.25 18.37
N GLY A 149 9.68 13.06 18.83
CA GLY A 149 11.07 12.75 19.21
C GLY A 149 12.01 12.58 18.00
N ILE A 150 11.46 12.31 16.82
CA ILE A 150 12.21 12.32 15.56
C ILE A 150 12.35 13.79 15.14
N GLY A 151 13.20 14.55 15.84
CA GLY A 151 13.42 15.98 15.63
C GLY A 151 14.12 16.37 14.31
N GLY A 152 14.08 15.48 13.32
CA GLY A 152 14.58 15.69 11.97
C GLY A 152 13.50 15.32 10.95
N ARG A 153 13.59 15.90 9.76
CA ARG A 153 12.74 15.51 8.64
C ARG A 153 13.05 14.06 8.30
N ASP A 154 12.13 13.15 8.60
CA ASP A 154 12.19 11.78 8.10
C ASP A 154 11.98 11.84 6.57
N PRO A 155 13.03 11.62 5.76
CA PRO A 155 12.92 11.73 4.31
C PRO A 155 11.94 10.70 3.74
N LEU A 156 11.81 9.53 4.38
CA LEU A 156 10.89 8.48 3.94
C LEU A 156 9.44 8.86 4.19
N MET A 157 9.14 9.47 5.33
CA MET A 157 7.80 9.99 5.64
C MET A 157 7.44 11.15 4.71
N TYR A 158 8.38 12.06 4.47
CA TYR A 158 8.15 13.18 3.54
C TYR A 158 7.86 12.68 2.12
N GLU A 159 8.60 11.70 1.65
CA GLU A 159 8.39 11.08 0.35
C GLU A 159 7.03 10.38 0.27
N ALA A 160 6.66 9.60 1.30
CA ALA A 160 5.36 8.95 1.41
C ALA A 160 4.21 9.96 1.36
N LEU A 161 4.31 11.06 2.11
CA LEU A 161 3.32 12.14 2.11
C LEU A 161 3.22 12.80 0.73
N ARG A 162 4.34 13.07 0.07
CA ARG A 162 4.37 13.67 -1.26
C ARG A 162 3.66 12.79 -2.29
N HIS A 163 3.96 11.49 -2.31
CA HIS A 163 3.31 10.53 -3.22
C HIS A 163 1.83 10.34 -2.86
N GLY A 164 1.49 10.16 -1.58
CA GLY A 164 0.12 10.05 -1.12
C GLY A 164 -0.74 11.26 -1.49
N ALA A 165 -0.20 12.47 -1.34
CA ALA A 165 -0.88 13.70 -1.76
C ALA A 165 -1.08 13.80 -3.29
N ARG A 166 -0.18 13.22 -4.10
CA ARG A 166 -0.36 13.13 -5.56
C ARG A 166 -1.50 12.19 -5.91
N LEU A 167 -1.57 11.02 -5.27
CA LEU A 167 -2.66 10.06 -5.43
C LEU A 167 -4.01 10.68 -5.04
N ALA A 168 -4.07 11.35 -3.88
CA ALA A 168 -5.30 12.03 -3.42
C ALA A 168 -5.77 13.11 -4.39
N ARG A 169 -4.87 13.90 -4.96
CA ARG A 169 -5.23 14.90 -5.99
C ARG A 169 -5.73 14.26 -7.29
N GLY A 170 -5.14 13.14 -7.69
CA GLY A 170 -5.62 12.34 -8.82
C GLY A 170 -7.04 11.87 -8.57
N ALA A 171 -7.31 11.24 -7.43
CA ALA A 171 -8.64 10.80 -7.03
C ALA A 171 -9.67 11.94 -7.01
N GLY A 172 -9.32 13.08 -6.41
CA GLY A 172 -10.22 14.23 -6.28
C GLY A 172 -10.62 14.90 -7.61
N ARG A 173 -9.82 14.78 -8.66
CA ARG A 173 -10.16 15.32 -9.98
C ARG A 173 -11.28 14.53 -10.66
N HIS A 174 -11.38 13.24 -10.40
CA HIS A 174 -12.38 12.36 -11.00
C HIS A 174 -13.69 12.28 -10.21
N LEU A 175 -13.67 12.66 -8.92
CA LEU A 175 -14.87 12.72 -8.08
C LEU A 175 -15.67 14.03 -8.26
N ARG A 176 -15.19 15.00 -9.04
CA ARG A 176 -16.00 16.18 -9.38
C ARG A 176 -17.01 15.78 -10.45
N PRO A 177 -18.32 15.87 -10.19
CA PRO A 177 -19.33 15.69 -11.23
C PRO A 177 -19.03 16.68 -12.35
N GLN A 178 -18.94 16.17 -13.57
CA GLN A 178 -18.92 17.03 -14.75
C GLN A 178 -20.31 17.68 -14.81
N GLY A 179 -20.39 18.92 -14.32
CA GLY A 179 -21.60 19.76 -14.40
C GLY A 179 -21.82 20.28 -15.81
#